data_8adf4bb0ba671a49ce0deceae1e03e30
#
_entry.id   8adf4bb0ba671a49ce0deceae1e03e30
#
_cell.length_a   1.000
_cell.length_b   1.000
_cell.length_c   1.000
_cell.angle_alpha   90.00
_cell.angle_beta   90.00
_cell.angle_gamma   90.00
#
_symmetry.space_group_name_H-M   'P 1'
#
loop_
_entity.id
_entity.type
_entity.pdbx_description
1 polymer ?
#
loop_
_entity_poly.entity_id
_entity_poly.type
_entity_poly.pdbx_seq_one_letter_code
_entity_poly.pdbx_strand_id
1 'polypeptide(L)'
;MKTRLIFASAALLSAVPVFSQGIDQSVEVTNEYETRFSDFQKKGVTESVPDSLYRFDYNFDYSVFDSPYKGAYDFTPYEIKLTPDPVPYDGRILYARAGAGYSLHPVLDIAYTPLARQDVGVSLYNHGYGYAGDTFHDLSDEAGISGHYHSRVGRLSFSGGYGGIFAGDGVDNSSYNSAGVSVSLSSPDREGTAFLYKIGASYRYGADRVSAGRVGEHLVGVDGSFGPIINGRYSVLLDFSFTSAMLKDGRAGFSDRPANFAAITPHIRFVLGPADVDAGVQMDYLAASSGSLTLAPAVRASLEVAPLEMKFLAGVTGGRHLNSLYDMKRLNHFYLRQSGPDVSRDKIDFYGGFQGRIGPAFQYDLKGGYVFRAGSPLDSPDSGLGFADYRQAYADLKMLWLSERFNADADINFSDVRFDSQASVYAPAMFSGELRLTYNWLKRVYAGLAAQGASARSAAVAGLPDIKGYVDLGLYGEYKIDRMWGAWLHAGNLACMKIERHPGYVEKGPYFTVGLSLSL
;
A
#
# COMPACT_ATOMS: atom_id res chain seq x y z
N MET A 1 16.22 27.65 -19.05
CA MET A 1 16.62 26.38 -18.48
C MET A 1 15.50 25.32 -18.49
N LYS A 2 14.22 25.68 -18.54
CA LYS A 2 13.07 24.74 -18.50
C LYS A 2 12.89 23.86 -19.77
N THR A 3 13.37 24.31 -20.92
CA THR A 3 13.25 23.58 -22.18
C THR A 3 14.28 22.46 -22.38
N ARG A 4 15.38 22.45 -21.65
CA ARG A 4 16.41 21.41 -21.78
C ARG A 4 16.13 20.14 -20.97
N LEU A 5 15.30 20.24 -19.93
CA LEU A 5 14.89 19.07 -19.14
C LEU A 5 13.81 18.25 -19.85
N ILE A 6 12.93 18.89 -20.64
CA ILE A 6 11.91 18.21 -21.43
C ILE A 6 12.54 17.35 -22.54
N PHE A 7 13.64 17.81 -23.11
CA PHE A 7 14.39 17.03 -24.11
C PHE A 7 15.16 15.85 -23.52
N ALA A 8 15.59 15.93 -22.25
CA ALA A 8 16.29 14.83 -21.59
C ALA A 8 15.32 13.70 -21.18
N SER A 9 14.11 14.03 -20.74
CA SER A 9 13.08 13.04 -20.43
C SER A 9 12.49 12.40 -21.70
N ALA A 10 12.34 13.15 -22.78
CA ALA A 10 11.95 12.61 -24.09
C ALA A 10 13.02 11.70 -24.69
N ALA A 11 14.29 11.97 -24.45
CA ALA A 11 15.39 11.13 -24.92
C ALA A 11 15.50 9.79 -24.15
N LEU A 12 15.09 9.75 -22.88
CA LEU A 12 15.04 8.50 -22.12
C LEU A 12 13.87 7.60 -22.54
N LEU A 13 12.74 8.21 -22.92
CA LEU A 13 11.58 7.47 -23.44
C LEU A 13 11.79 7.00 -24.90
N SER A 14 12.66 7.66 -25.67
CA SER A 14 13.01 7.26 -27.04
C SER A 14 14.11 6.18 -27.13
N ALA A 15 14.80 5.88 -26.05
CA ALA A 15 15.84 4.84 -26.02
C ALA A 15 15.29 3.42 -25.79
N VAL A 16 14.00 3.26 -25.46
CA VAL A 16 13.38 1.96 -25.22
C VAL A 16 13.02 1.15 -26.49
N PRO A 17 12.86 1.73 -27.69
CA PRO A 17 12.49 0.94 -28.87
C PRO A 17 13.65 0.22 -29.58
N VAL A 18 14.89 0.35 -29.14
CA VAL A 18 16.04 -0.22 -29.89
C VAL A 18 16.22 -1.74 -29.66
N PHE A 19 15.51 -2.34 -28.73
CA PHE A 19 15.54 -3.79 -28.51
C PHE A 19 14.40 -4.58 -29.15
N SER A 20 13.57 -3.93 -29.97
CA SER A 20 12.48 -4.56 -30.72
C SER A 20 12.86 -4.81 -32.19
N GLN A 21 14.11 -5.03 -32.50
CA GLN A 21 14.43 -5.72 -33.74
C GLN A 21 14.31 -7.21 -33.48
N GLY A 22 13.14 -7.74 -33.81
CA GLY A 22 12.93 -9.16 -33.96
C GLY A 22 14.00 -9.70 -34.88
N ILE A 23 14.92 -10.45 -34.33
CA ILE A 23 15.63 -11.46 -35.06
C ILE A 23 14.56 -12.51 -35.32
N ASP A 24 13.89 -12.35 -36.44
CA ASP A 24 13.09 -13.41 -37.04
C ASP A 24 14.09 -14.46 -37.59
N GLN A 25 14.71 -15.17 -36.67
CA GLN A 25 15.28 -16.45 -36.96
C GLN A 25 14.16 -17.43 -36.69
N SER A 26 13.34 -17.64 -37.72
CA SER A 26 12.61 -18.89 -37.86
C SER A 26 13.69 -20.00 -38.01
N VAL A 27 14.23 -20.42 -36.89
CA VAL A 27 14.85 -21.72 -36.78
C VAL A 27 13.68 -22.71 -36.79
N GLU A 28 13.30 -23.13 -37.96
CA GLU A 28 12.53 -24.34 -38.14
C GLU A 28 13.39 -25.50 -37.62
N VAL A 29 13.35 -25.68 -36.28
CA VAL A 29 13.84 -26.93 -35.67
C VAL A 29 12.77 -27.96 -35.94
N THR A 30 12.83 -28.59 -37.11
CA THR A 30 12.23 -29.88 -37.32
C THR A 30 12.98 -30.90 -36.45
N ASN A 31 12.65 -30.87 -35.16
CA ASN A 31 12.90 -32.03 -34.32
C ASN A 31 11.84 -33.05 -34.71
N GLU A 32 12.22 -33.99 -35.55
CA GLU A 32 11.56 -35.28 -35.60
C GLU A 32 11.73 -35.92 -34.24
N TYR A 33 10.80 -35.62 -33.34
CA TYR A 33 10.66 -36.38 -32.11
C TYR A 33 10.07 -37.73 -32.50
N GLU A 34 10.92 -38.70 -32.79
CA GLU A 34 10.54 -40.10 -32.62
C GLU A 34 10.23 -40.28 -31.14
N THR A 35 8.98 -40.20 -30.80
CA THR A 35 8.48 -40.57 -29.46
C THR A 35 8.66 -42.08 -29.31
N ARG A 36 9.78 -42.48 -28.76
CA ARG A 36 9.96 -43.82 -28.21
C ARG A 36 9.20 -43.91 -26.89
N PHE A 37 7.89 -44.15 -27.02
CA PHE A 37 7.02 -44.40 -25.86
C PHE A 37 7.23 -45.74 -25.18
N SER A 38 8.20 -46.58 -25.66
CA SER A 38 8.33 -47.93 -25.18
C SER A 38 9.07 -48.10 -23.86
N ASP A 39 9.75 -47.09 -23.35
CA ASP A 39 10.58 -47.24 -22.15
C ASP A 39 10.16 -46.42 -20.94
N PHE A 40 9.09 -45.67 -21.04
CA PHE A 40 8.50 -45.05 -19.86
C PHE A 40 7.49 -46.01 -19.23
N GLN A 41 7.96 -46.97 -18.47
CA GLN A 41 7.15 -47.47 -17.38
C GLN A 41 6.72 -46.26 -16.58
N LYS A 42 5.39 -46.01 -16.51
CA LYS A 42 4.82 -45.18 -15.50
C LYS A 42 5.21 -45.75 -14.13
N LYS A 43 6.39 -45.39 -13.63
CA LYS A 43 6.55 -45.29 -12.21
C LYS A 43 5.50 -44.25 -11.83
N GLY A 44 4.53 -44.68 -11.05
CA GLY A 44 3.61 -43.76 -10.36
C GLY A 44 4.43 -42.92 -9.40
N VAL A 45 5.23 -42.03 -9.95
CA VAL A 45 5.53 -40.79 -9.29
C VAL A 45 4.23 -40.07 -9.39
N THR A 46 3.40 -40.19 -8.36
CA THR A 46 2.63 -39.09 -7.89
C THR A 46 3.68 -38.00 -7.67
N GLU A 47 4.09 -37.30 -8.71
CA GLU A 47 4.47 -35.93 -8.52
C GLU A 47 3.22 -35.33 -7.95
N SER A 48 3.14 -35.32 -6.63
CA SER A 48 2.37 -34.33 -5.96
C SER A 48 2.99 -33.05 -6.51
N VAL A 49 2.33 -32.45 -7.49
CA VAL A 49 2.58 -31.08 -7.87
C VAL A 49 2.66 -30.39 -6.51
N PRO A 50 3.82 -29.85 -6.14
CA PRO A 50 3.96 -29.31 -4.81
C PRO A 50 2.77 -28.39 -4.59
N ASP A 51 2.06 -28.57 -3.51
CA ASP A 51 0.90 -27.74 -3.14
C ASP A 51 1.23 -26.24 -3.22
N SER A 52 2.51 -25.91 -3.17
CA SER A 52 3.09 -24.60 -3.44
C SER A 52 2.82 -24.04 -4.84
N LEU A 53 2.58 -24.86 -5.85
CA LEU A 53 2.18 -24.39 -7.18
C LEU A 53 0.67 -24.09 -7.26
N TYR A 54 -0.13 -24.63 -6.35
CA TYR A 54 -1.55 -24.33 -6.21
C TYR A 54 -1.85 -23.43 -5.01
N ARG A 55 -0.94 -23.32 -4.08
CA ARG A 55 -0.92 -22.34 -3.02
C ARG A 55 -0.06 -21.14 -3.43
N PHE A 56 -0.29 -20.61 -4.59
CA PHE A 56 -0.26 -19.19 -4.77
C PHE A 56 -1.54 -18.65 -4.09
N ASP A 57 -1.65 -18.85 -2.81
CA ASP A 57 -2.29 -17.87 -1.98
C ASP A 57 -1.33 -16.67 -1.90
N TYR A 58 -1.05 -16.11 -3.07
CA TYR A 58 -1.07 -14.69 -3.12
C TYR A 58 -2.45 -14.40 -2.53
N ASN A 59 -2.47 -13.75 -1.42
CA ASN A 59 -3.67 -13.12 -0.92
C ASN A 59 -4.00 -11.97 -1.87
N PHE A 60 -3.97 -12.27 -3.16
CA PHE A 60 -4.73 -11.58 -4.17
C PHE A 60 -6.14 -11.93 -3.78
N ASP A 61 -6.76 -11.02 -3.08
CA ASP A 61 -8.18 -11.09 -2.94
C ASP A 61 -8.79 -10.86 -4.34
N TYR A 62 -8.69 -11.90 -5.20
CA TYR A 62 -9.40 -11.97 -6.48
C TYR A 62 -10.91 -11.92 -6.26
N SER A 63 -11.35 -11.95 -5.03
CA SER A 63 -12.72 -11.73 -4.68
C SER A 63 -13.24 -10.35 -5.11
N VAL A 64 -12.35 -9.40 -5.35
CA VAL A 64 -12.68 -8.14 -6.00
C VAL A 64 -13.11 -8.39 -7.46
N PHE A 65 -12.61 -9.44 -8.10
CA PHE A 65 -12.91 -9.76 -9.49
C PHE A 65 -14.01 -10.82 -9.65
N ASP A 66 -14.16 -11.75 -8.70
CA ASP A 66 -15.12 -12.84 -8.79
C ASP A 66 -16.49 -12.52 -8.16
N SER A 67 -16.58 -11.46 -7.38
CA SER A 67 -17.83 -11.02 -6.80
C SER A 67 -18.17 -9.60 -7.24
N PRO A 68 -19.10 -9.41 -8.19
CA PRO A 68 -19.57 -8.09 -8.56
C PRO A 68 -20.26 -7.35 -7.40
N TYR A 69 -20.35 -7.95 -6.23
CA TYR A 69 -21.13 -7.48 -5.09
C TYR A 69 -20.30 -7.25 -3.82
N LYS A 70 -18.99 -7.35 -3.87
CA LYS A 70 -18.18 -6.96 -2.72
C LYS A 70 -18.10 -5.44 -2.65
N GLY A 71 -18.79 -4.94 -1.66
CA GLY A 71 -19.00 -3.55 -1.25
C GLY A 71 -18.03 -2.52 -1.79
N ALA A 72 -18.44 -1.26 -1.69
CA ALA A 72 -17.72 -0.12 -2.23
C ALA A 72 -16.23 -0.41 -2.39
N TYR A 73 -15.77 -0.42 -3.63
CA TYR A 73 -14.35 -0.50 -3.92
C TYR A 73 -13.70 0.69 -3.24
N ASP A 74 -13.26 0.50 -2.00
CA ASP A 74 -12.22 1.33 -1.48
C ASP A 74 -11.05 1.09 -2.42
N PHE A 75 -10.79 2.05 -3.28
CA PHE A 75 -9.54 2.16 -3.99
C PHE A 75 -8.46 2.54 -2.97
N THR A 76 -8.21 1.65 -2.03
CA THR A 76 -6.86 1.56 -1.53
C THR A 76 -6.06 1.12 -2.73
N PRO A 77 -5.08 1.92 -3.19
CA PRO A 77 -4.17 1.44 -4.21
C PRO A 77 -3.74 0.05 -3.77
N TYR A 78 -3.90 -0.93 -4.65
CA TYR A 78 -3.38 -2.25 -4.40
C TYR A 78 -1.89 -2.04 -4.16
N GLU A 79 -1.50 -1.99 -2.90
CA GLU A 79 -0.10 -2.17 -2.57
C GLU A 79 0.20 -3.61 -2.92
N ILE A 80 0.60 -3.84 -4.17
CA ILE A 80 1.26 -5.07 -4.53
C ILE A 80 2.59 -5.03 -3.77
N LYS A 81 2.57 -5.43 -2.53
CA LYS A 81 3.80 -5.67 -1.77
C LYS A 81 4.40 -6.93 -2.38
N LEU A 82 5.26 -6.73 -3.34
CA LEU A 82 6.16 -7.78 -3.85
C LEU A 82 7.39 -8.01 -2.96
N THR A 83 7.37 -7.54 -1.76
CA THR A 83 8.05 -8.36 -0.75
C THR A 83 7.33 -9.69 -0.85
N PRO A 84 8.03 -10.81 -1.17
CA PRO A 84 7.38 -12.10 -1.05
C PRO A 84 6.75 -12.07 0.32
N ASP A 85 5.40 -12.11 0.34
CA ASP A 85 4.72 -12.27 1.61
C ASP A 85 5.46 -13.40 2.28
N PRO A 86 5.84 -13.26 3.56
CA PRO A 86 6.55 -14.32 4.27
C PRO A 86 5.69 -15.58 4.45
N VAL A 87 4.75 -15.82 3.55
CA VAL A 87 3.97 -17.03 3.46
C VAL A 87 4.87 -18.14 2.93
N PRO A 88 5.11 -19.17 3.71
CA PRO A 88 5.98 -20.25 3.30
C PRO A 88 5.38 -20.96 2.09
N TYR A 89 6.14 -21.00 1.00
CA TYR A 89 5.76 -21.60 -0.27
C TYR A 89 5.59 -23.07 -0.05
N ASP A 90 5.64 -23.89 0.62
CA ASP A 90 5.54 -25.35 0.72
C ASP A 90 4.57 -25.84 1.79
N GLY A 91 3.49 -25.09 2.07
CA GLY A 91 2.59 -25.44 3.17
C GLY A 91 3.23 -25.23 4.54
N ARG A 92 4.31 -24.48 4.62
CA ARG A 92 5.00 -24.15 5.87
C ARG A 92 4.19 -23.17 6.67
N ILE A 93 4.14 -23.40 7.95
CA ILE A 93 3.32 -22.62 8.88
C ILE A 93 4.07 -21.45 9.50
N LEU A 94 5.39 -21.44 9.41
CA LEU A 94 6.24 -20.39 9.99
C LEU A 94 7.28 -19.91 8.98
N TYR A 95 7.37 -18.61 8.84
CA TYR A 95 8.49 -17.91 8.22
C TYR A 95 9.05 -16.90 9.21
N ALA A 96 10.35 -16.86 9.36
CA ALA A 96 11.03 -15.84 10.14
C ALA A 96 12.28 -15.39 9.41
N ARG A 97 12.54 -14.08 9.43
CA ARG A 97 13.70 -13.45 8.80
C ARG A 97 14.23 -12.39 9.75
N ALA A 98 15.52 -12.45 10.06
CA ALA A 98 16.17 -11.45 10.90
C ALA A 98 17.53 -11.08 10.33
N GLY A 99 17.89 -9.82 10.46
CA GLY A 99 19.19 -9.32 10.01
C GLY A 99 19.52 -7.94 10.54
N ALA A 100 20.79 -7.61 10.48
CA ALA A 100 21.32 -6.31 10.82
C ALA A 100 22.64 -6.07 10.08
N GLY A 101 23.11 -4.85 10.04
CA GLY A 101 24.35 -4.50 9.35
C GLY A 101 24.80 -3.07 9.59
N TYR A 102 25.70 -2.63 8.76
CA TYR A 102 26.26 -1.27 8.79
C TYR A 102 25.40 -0.35 7.91
N SER A 103 25.39 0.89 8.19
CA SER A 103 24.62 1.69 9.08
C SER A 103 23.43 0.89 9.63
N LEU A 104 23.12 0.94 10.87
CA LEU A 104 22.18 -0.01 11.45
C LEU A 104 20.81 0.04 10.76
N HIS A 105 20.54 -0.98 9.92
CA HIS A 105 19.24 -1.23 9.29
C HIS A 105 18.74 -2.59 9.79
N PRO A 106 18.15 -2.64 10.98
CA PRO A 106 17.58 -3.87 11.51
C PRO A 106 16.37 -4.30 10.69
N VAL A 107 16.23 -5.60 10.46
CA VAL A 107 15.07 -6.21 9.82
C VAL A 107 14.63 -7.39 10.66
N LEU A 108 13.35 -7.46 10.97
CA LEU A 108 12.71 -8.59 11.63
C LEU A 108 11.35 -8.83 11.00
N ASP A 109 11.22 -9.92 10.27
CA ASP A 109 9.96 -10.36 9.67
C ASP A 109 9.59 -11.72 10.24
N ILE A 110 8.38 -11.86 10.73
CA ILE A 110 7.82 -13.13 11.20
C ILE A 110 6.42 -13.25 10.65
N ALA A 111 6.12 -14.38 10.02
CA ALA A 111 4.77 -14.77 9.64
C ALA A 111 4.50 -16.19 10.14
N TYR A 112 3.44 -16.35 10.88
CA TYR A 112 3.04 -17.62 11.44
C TYR A 112 1.55 -17.85 11.20
N THR A 113 1.22 -18.90 10.45
CA THR A 113 -0.14 -19.24 10.07
C THR A 113 -0.49 -20.64 10.60
N PRO A 114 -0.81 -20.76 11.88
CA PRO A 114 -1.07 -22.07 12.49
C PRO A 114 -2.34 -22.75 11.97
N LEU A 115 -3.25 -21.95 11.40
CA LEU A 115 -4.52 -22.44 10.91
C LEU A 115 -4.87 -21.76 9.58
N ALA A 116 -4.84 -22.53 8.51
CA ALA A 116 -5.15 -22.08 7.16
C ALA A 116 -6.16 -23.05 6.52
N ARG A 117 -7.44 -22.96 6.92
CA ARG A 117 -8.56 -23.70 6.31
C ARG A 117 -9.48 -22.73 5.58
N GLN A 118 -10.27 -23.22 4.65
CA GLN A 118 -11.22 -22.38 3.91
C GLN A 118 -12.27 -21.71 4.81
N ASP A 119 -12.68 -22.41 5.85
CA ASP A 119 -13.71 -21.97 6.80
C ASP A 119 -13.13 -21.20 7.99
N VAL A 120 -11.88 -21.45 8.36
CA VAL A 120 -11.21 -20.83 9.51
C VAL A 120 -9.75 -20.58 9.18
N GLY A 121 -9.32 -19.36 9.37
CA GLY A 121 -7.90 -18.99 9.26
C GLY A 121 -7.46 -18.13 10.43
N VAL A 122 -6.21 -18.33 10.87
CA VAL A 122 -5.53 -17.48 11.86
C VAL A 122 -4.11 -17.29 11.43
N SER A 123 -3.66 -16.04 11.40
CA SER A 123 -2.27 -15.66 11.09
C SER A 123 -1.76 -14.64 12.10
N LEU A 124 -0.49 -14.75 12.41
CA LEU A 124 0.26 -13.79 13.22
C LEU A 124 1.41 -13.27 12.37
N TYR A 125 1.71 -12.00 12.51
CA TYR A 125 2.85 -11.40 11.83
C TYR A 125 3.59 -10.42 12.75
N ASN A 126 4.85 -10.22 12.45
CA ASN A 126 5.64 -9.11 12.94
C ASN A 126 6.51 -8.60 11.78
N HIS A 127 6.59 -7.30 11.62
CA HIS A 127 7.41 -6.63 10.65
C HIS A 127 8.12 -5.46 11.30
N GLY A 128 9.42 -5.60 11.50
CA GLY A 128 10.27 -4.60 12.09
C GLY A 128 11.37 -4.18 11.12
N TYR A 129 11.50 -2.88 10.92
CA TYR A 129 12.55 -2.32 10.07
C TYR A 129 12.93 -0.92 10.56
N GLY A 130 14.01 -0.40 10.05
CA GLY A 130 14.34 0.98 10.31
C GLY A 130 15.77 1.34 9.99
N TYR A 131 16.11 2.54 10.38
CA TYR A 131 17.43 3.16 10.24
C TYR A 131 17.89 3.71 11.59
N ALA A 132 19.13 3.46 11.95
CA ALA A 132 19.76 4.15 13.05
C ALA A 132 21.18 4.56 12.63
N GLY A 133 21.31 5.85 12.33
CA GLY A 133 22.55 6.49 11.93
C GLY A 133 23.05 7.51 12.96
N ASP A 134 24.11 8.23 12.59
CA ASP A 134 24.77 9.20 13.49
C ASP A 134 23.93 10.47 13.71
N THR A 135 23.03 10.80 12.78
CA THR A 135 22.27 12.06 12.79
C THR A 135 20.83 11.90 13.22
N PHE A 136 20.23 10.77 12.96
CA PHE A 136 18.86 10.47 13.35
C PHE A 136 18.63 8.95 13.39
N HIS A 137 17.53 8.56 14.01
CA HIS A 137 17.01 7.21 13.97
C HIS A 137 15.53 7.22 13.57
N ASP A 138 15.13 6.18 12.85
CA ASP A 138 13.76 5.92 12.47
C ASP A 138 13.54 4.40 12.46
N LEU A 139 12.94 3.89 13.53
CA LEU A 139 12.66 2.48 13.72
C LEU A 139 11.16 2.27 13.81
N SER A 140 10.66 1.30 13.07
CA SER A 140 9.25 0.90 13.07
C SER A 140 9.12 -0.59 13.33
N ASP A 141 8.16 -0.95 14.18
CA ASP A 141 7.79 -2.33 14.47
C ASP A 141 6.28 -2.47 14.45
N GLU A 142 5.78 -3.41 13.68
CA GLU A 142 4.36 -3.71 13.57
C GLU A 142 4.13 -5.21 13.79
N ALA A 143 3.34 -5.56 14.79
CA ALA A 143 2.97 -6.93 15.08
C ALA A 143 1.45 -7.07 15.12
N GLY A 144 0.94 -8.18 14.63
CA GLY A 144 -0.48 -8.38 14.63
C GLY A 144 -0.93 -9.83 14.54
N ILE A 145 -2.20 -9.99 14.83
CA ILE A 145 -2.95 -11.22 14.64
C ILE A 145 -4.17 -10.91 13.79
N SER A 146 -4.45 -11.75 12.82
CA SER A 146 -5.66 -11.69 12.02
C SER A 146 -6.28 -13.06 11.89
N GLY A 147 -7.59 -13.12 11.72
CA GLY A 147 -8.27 -14.37 11.48
C GLY A 147 -9.66 -14.17 10.91
N HIS A 148 -10.20 -15.25 10.37
CA HIS A 148 -11.52 -15.28 9.81
C HIS A 148 -12.23 -16.58 10.12
N TYR A 149 -13.55 -16.50 10.17
CA TYR A 149 -14.43 -17.65 10.31
C TYR A 149 -15.61 -17.52 9.36
N HIS A 150 -15.77 -18.50 8.48
CA HIS A 150 -16.90 -18.59 7.55
C HIS A 150 -18.01 -19.42 8.16
N SER A 151 -19.19 -18.83 8.27
CA SER A 151 -20.40 -19.46 8.78
C SER A 151 -21.51 -19.43 7.75
N ARG A 152 -22.65 -20.04 8.09
CA ARG A 152 -23.85 -19.94 7.24
C ARG A 152 -24.42 -18.51 7.18
N VAL A 153 -24.19 -17.73 8.21
CA VAL A 153 -24.66 -16.35 8.32
C VAL A 153 -23.74 -15.39 7.55
N GLY A 154 -22.44 -15.65 7.51
CA GLY A 154 -21.50 -14.79 6.83
C GLY A 154 -20.06 -15.04 7.27
N ARG A 155 -19.18 -14.14 6.85
CA ARG A 155 -17.77 -14.16 7.22
C ARG A 155 -17.53 -13.21 8.39
N LEU A 156 -17.12 -13.77 9.52
CA LEU A 156 -16.58 -13.02 10.64
C LEU A 156 -15.07 -12.86 10.45
N SER A 157 -14.57 -11.64 10.48
CA SER A 157 -13.13 -11.37 10.46
C SER A 157 -12.74 -10.58 11.70
N PHE A 158 -11.57 -10.87 12.24
CA PHE A 158 -11.02 -10.11 13.35
C PHE A 158 -9.55 -9.81 13.10
N SER A 159 -9.10 -8.67 13.59
CA SER A 159 -7.67 -8.36 13.63
C SER A 159 -7.33 -7.62 14.91
N GLY A 160 -6.11 -7.81 15.37
CA GLY A 160 -5.53 -7.06 16.47
C GLY A 160 -4.07 -6.77 16.14
N GLY A 161 -3.58 -5.59 16.48
CA GLY A 161 -2.22 -5.22 16.15
C GLY A 161 -1.63 -4.23 17.14
N TYR A 162 -0.32 -4.26 17.20
CA TYR A 162 0.54 -3.31 17.88
C TYR A 162 1.42 -2.64 16.82
N GLY A 163 1.66 -1.34 16.94
CA GLY A 163 2.62 -0.59 16.14
C GLY A 163 3.45 0.32 17.02
N GLY A 164 4.76 0.25 16.86
CA GLY A 164 5.74 1.12 17.51
C GLY A 164 6.53 1.91 16.48
N ILE A 165 6.68 3.21 16.68
CA ILE A 165 7.51 4.11 15.87
C ILE A 165 8.42 4.86 16.83
N PHE A 166 9.74 4.75 16.60
CA PHE A 166 10.78 5.40 17.39
C PHE A 166 11.63 6.24 16.44
N ALA A 167 11.35 7.54 16.40
CA ALA A 167 11.99 8.45 15.47
C ALA A 167 12.51 9.71 16.15
N GLY A 168 13.66 10.22 15.72
CA GLY A 168 14.21 11.45 16.25
C GLY A 168 15.66 11.70 15.84
N ASP A 169 16.14 12.90 16.15
CA ASP A 169 17.50 13.39 15.85
C ASP A 169 18.39 13.56 17.11
N GLY A 170 17.92 13.06 18.24
CA GLY A 170 18.60 13.21 19.55
C GLY A 170 18.16 14.46 20.32
N VAL A 171 17.59 15.46 19.67
CA VAL A 171 16.98 16.66 20.29
C VAL A 171 15.47 16.47 20.40
N ASP A 172 14.83 16.22 19.29
CA ASP A 172 13.40 15.95 19.19
C ASP A 172 13.19 14.46 18.94
N ASN A 173 12.94 13.74 20.03
CA ASN A 173 12.67 12.31 19.97
C ASN A 173 11.18 12.06 20.19
N SER A 174 10.63 11.17 19.40
CA SER A 174 9.27 10.66 19.47
C SER A 174 9.29 9.15 19.67
N SER A 175 8.47 8.69 20.61
CA SER A 175 8.21 7.27 20.82
C SER A 175 6.70 7.06 20.77
N TYR A 176 6.20 6.77 19.59
CA TYR A 176 4.80 6.48 19.37
C TYR A 176 4.53 4.99 19.47
N ASN A 177 3.55 4.63 20.27
CA ASN A 177 3.08 3.26 20.42
C ASN A 177 1.58 3.21 20.25
N SER A 178 1.09 2.26 19.49
CA SER A 178 -0.35 2.06 19.29
C SER A 178 -0.72 0.59 19.40
N ALA A 179 -1.92 0.35 19.91
CA ALA A 179 -2.53 -0.97 19.89
C ALA A 179 -3.99 -0.86 19.46
N GLY A 180 -4.44 -1.76 18.62
CA GLY A 180 -5.79 -1.71 18.09
C GLY A 180 -6.37 -3.09 17.85
N VAL A 181 -7.70 -3.15 17.84
CA VAL A 181 -8.48 -4.34 17.51
C VAL A 181 -9.60 -3.95 16.55
N SER A 182 -9.92 -4.83 15.63
CA SER A 182 -11.09 -4.69 14.77
C SER A 182 -11.82 -6.01 14.61
N VAL A 183 -13.13 -5.92 14.44
CA VAL A 183 -14.01 -7.06 14.17
C VAL A 183 -14.97 -6.64 13.08
N SER A 184 -15.19 -7.48 12.09
CA SER A 184 -16.18 -7.24 11.04
C SER A 184 -16.96 -8.49 10.69
N LEU A 185 -18.23 -8.30 10.38
CA LEU A 185 -19.14 -9.32 9.89
C LEU A 185 -19.67 -8.91 8.53
N SER A 186 -19.55 -9.76 7.53
CA SER A 186 -20.09 -9.54 6.20
C SER A 186 -21.02 -10.67 5.77
N SER A 187 -21.96 -10.34 4.89
CA SER A 187 -22.87 -11.33 4.30
C SER A 187 -22.09 -12.44 3.58
N PRO A 188 -22.66 -13.66 3.52
CA PRO A 188 -22.03 -14.75 2.77
C PRO A 188 -21.98 -14.41 1.28
N ASP A 189 -20.87 -14.78 0.67
CA ASP A 189 -20.66 -14.66 -0.77
C ASP A 189 -21.31 -15.86 -1.47
N ARG A 190 -22.59 -15.77 -1.77
CA ARG A 190 -23.36 -16.84 -2.42
C ARG A 190 -24.21 -16.29 -3.55
N GLU A 191 -24.27 -17.04 -4.64
CA GLU A 191 -25.28 -16.78 -5.68
C GLU A 191 -26.69 -16.76 -5.08
N GLY A 192 -27.48 -15.72 -5.37
CA GLY A 192 -28.82 -15.55 -4.85
C GLY A 192 -28.91 -14.78 -3.51
N THR A 193 -27.82 -14.19 -3.02
CA THR A 193 -27.88 -13.28 -1.88
C THR A 193 -28.76 -12.06 -2.26
N ALA A 194 -29.89 -11.91 -1.59
CA ALA A 194 -30.85 -10.82 -1.86
C ALA A 194 -30.53 -9.53 -1.09
N PHE A 195 -29.70 -9.63 -0.04
CA PHE A 195 -29.37 -8.51 0.83
C PHE A 195 -27.89 -8.56 1.24
N LEU A 196 -27.16 -7.53 0.91
CA LEU A 196 -25.78 -7.37 1.33
C LEU A 196 -25.71 -6.65 2.68
N TYR A 197 -24.79 -7.07 3.53
CA TYR A 197 -24.41 -6.35 4.73
C TYR A 197 -22.94 -6.57 5.06
N LYS A 198 -22.33 -5.51 5.52
CA LYS A 198 -21.00 -5.52 6.14
C LYS A 198 -21.08 -4.57 7.33
N ILE A 199 -20.67 -5.00 8.48
CA ILE A 199 -20.61 -4.16 9.69
C ILE A 199 -19.26 -4.39 10.32
N GLY A 200 -18.54 -3.33 10.61
CA GLY A 200 -17.25 -3.33 11.27
C GLY A 200 -17.25 -2.46 12.52
N ALA A 201 -16.46 -2.85 13.49
CA ALA A 201 -16.16 -2.05 14.66
C ALA A 201 -14.65 -2.12 14.94
N SER A 202 -14.05 -1.00 15.27
CA SER A 202 -12.63 -0.90 15.57
C SER A 202 -12.37 -0.02 16.78
N TYR A 203 -11.34 -0.36 17.51
CA TYR A 203 -10.81 0.46 18.59
C TYR A 203 -9.30 0.49 18.49
N ARG A 204 -8.71 1.68 18.66
CA ARG A 204 -7.26 1.86 18.70
C ARG A 204 -6.91 2.86 19.80
N TYR A 205 -5.90 2.52 20.57
CA TYR A 205 -5.24 3.44 21.46
C TYR A 205 -3.83 3.71 20.94
N GLY A 206 -3.45 4.99 20.83
CA GLY A 206 -2.11 5.44 20.47
C GLY A 206 -1.57 6.41 21.50
N ALA A 207 -0.28 6.37 21.75
CA ALA A 207 0.38 7.33 22.64
C ALA A 207 1.76 7.67 22.12
N ASP A 208 2.04 8.96 22.02
CA ASP A 208 3.34 9.51 21.66
C ASP A 208 3.99 10.14 22.87
N ARG A 209 5.23 9.77 23.12
CA ARG A 209 6.10 10.44 24.09
C ARG A 209 7.09 11.30 23.33
N VAL A 210 6.98 12.59 23.54
CA VAL A 210 7.90 13.59 23.00
C VAL A 210 8.61 14.33 24.13
N SER A 211 9.69 15.04 23.84
CA SER A 211 10.48 15.77 24.84
C SER A 211 9.61 16.73 25.69
N ALA A 212 8.56 17.30 25.10
CA ALA A 212 7.64 18.24 25.75
C ALA A 212 6.52 17.60 26.59
N GLY A 213 6.37 16.25 26.58
CA GLY A 213 5.32 15.54 27.31
C GLY A 213 4.72 14.36 26.59
N ARG A 214 3.48 14.01 26.90
CA ARG A 214 2.79 12.84 26.31
C ARG A 214 1.49 13.28 25.63
N VAL A 215 1.29 12.75 24.44
CA VAL A 215 0.03 12.87 23.68
C VAL A 215 -0.58 11.49 23.56
N GLY A 216 -1.86 11.33 23.89
CA GLY A 216 -2.58 10.06 23.76
C GLY A 216 -3.86 10.24 22.95
N GLU A 217 -4.22 9.23 22.16
CA GLU A 217 -5.42 9.24 21.35
C GLU A 217 -6.18 7.92 21.48
N HIS A 218 -7.50 8.02 21.67
CA HIS A 218 -8.40 6.89 21.55
C HIS A 218 -9.23 7.08 20.28
N LEU A 219 -9.16 6.10 19.39
CA LEU A 219 -9.95 6.05 18.17
C LEU A 219 -10.98 4.94 18.30
N VAL A 220 -12.25 5.26 18.16
CA VAL A 220 -13.36 4.31 18.08
C VAL A 220 -13.98 4.45 16.70
N GLY A 221 -14.03 3.38 15.93
CA GLY A 221 -14.61 3.36 14.60
C GLY A 221 -15.75 2.34 14.51
N VAL A 222 -16.80 2.72 13.81
CA VAL A 222 -17.88 1.81 13.38
C VAL A 222 -18.15 2.13 11.92
N ASP A 223 -18.08 1.13 11.06
CA ASP A 223 -18.36 1.26 9.64
C ASP A 223 -19.28 0.15 9.16
N GLY A 224 -19.95 0.40 8.05
CA GLY A 224 -20.77 -0.63 7.45
C GLY A 224 -21.37 -0.22 6.12
N SER A 225 -21.86 -1.23 5.44
CA SER A 225 -22.57 -1.13 4.18
C SER A 225 -23.74 -2.11 4.23
N PHE A 226 -24.89 -1.69 3.79
CA PHE A 226 -26.04 -2.58 3.69
C PHE A 226 -27.02 -2.15 2.62
N GLY A 227 -27.73 -3.14 2.06
CA GLY A 227 -28.78 -2.86 1.10
C GLY A 227 -29.20 -4.07 0.28
N PRO A 228 -30.35 -3.98 -0.38
CA PRO A 228 -30.89 -5.02 -1.24
C PRO A 228 -30.23 -5.08 -2.61
N ILE A 229 -30.14 -6.30 -3.13
CA ILE A 229 -29.84 -6.57 -4.54
C ILE A 229 -31.15 -6.85 -5.26
N ILE A 230 -31.41 -6.08 -6.30
CA ILE A 230 -32.65 -6.18 -7.07
C ILE A 230 -32.33 -6.79 -8.45
N ASN A 231 -32.91 -7.97 -8.72
CA ASN A 231 -32.76 -8.69 -10.00
C ASN A 231 -31.29 -8.94 -10.45
N GLY A 232 -30.34 -8.99 -9.52
CA GLY A 232 -28.93 -9.24 -9.84
C GLY A 232 -28.24 -8.15 -10.67
N ARG A 233 -28.94 -7.04 -11.00
CA ARG A 233 -28.42 -5.94 -11.83
C ARG A 233 -28.38 -4.60 -11.13
N TYR A 234 -29.20 -4.43 -10.12
CA TYR A 234 -29.33 -3.18 -9.38
C TYR A 234 -29.11 -3.45 -7.90
N SER A 235 -28.36 -2.62 -7.24
CA SER A 235 -28.23 -2.65 -5.80
C SER A 235 -28.45 -1.23 -5.27
N VAL A 236 -29.24 -1.11 -4.21
CA VAL A 236 -29.40 0.15 -3.49
C VAL A 236 -28.69 -0.03 -2.17
N LEU A 237 -27.60 0.67 -1.98
CA LEU A 237 -26.70 0.48 -0.86
C LEU A 237 -26.60 1.76 -0.02
N LEU A 238 -26.38 1.59 1.25
CA LEU A 238 -26.10 2.66 2.18
C LEU A 238 -24.82 2.34 2.92
N ASP A 239 -23.77 3.09 2.64
CA ASP A 239 -22.54 3.04 3.40
C ASP A 239 -22.61 4.04 4.53
N PHE A 240 -22.09 3.69 5.69
CA PHE A 240 -21.94 4.57 6.82
C PHE A 240 -20.62 4.34 7.52
N SER A 241 -20.07 5.41 8.05
CA SER A 241 -18.91 5.35 8.92
C SER A 241 -19.05 6.36 10.04
N PHE A 242 -18.62 5.97 11.23
CA PHE A 242 -18.52 6.84 12.38
C PHE A 242 -17.15 6.65 13.01
N THR A 243 -16.42 7.72 13.23
CA THR A 243 -15.13 7.70 13.90
C THR A 243 -15.11 8.75 15.00
N SER A 244 -14.81 8.35 16.21
CA SER A 244 -14.58 9.23 17.34
C SER A 244 -13.11 9.22 17.72
N ALA A 245 -12.45 10.36 17.61
CA ALA A 245 -11.09 10.56 18.07
C ALA A 245 -11.13 11.38 19.37
N MET A 246 -10.68 10.79 20.45
CA MET A 246 -10.54 11.44 21.76
C MET A 246 -9.06 11.62 22.03
N LEU A 247 -8.58 12.83 21.80
CA LEU A 247 -7.18 13.17 21.96
C LEU A 247 -6.97 13.86 23.30
N LYS A 248 -5.96 13.40 24.05
CA LYS A 248 -5.48 13.97 25.29
C LYS A 248 -4.06 14.48 25.09
N ASP A 249 -3.85 15.77 25.26
CA ASP A 249 -2.54 16.40 25.10
C ASP A 249 -2.05 16.94 26.45
N GLY A 250 -1.09 16.23 27.05
CA GLY A 250 -0.50 16.59 28.34
C GLY A 250 0.63 17.65 28.26
N ARG A 251 0.84 18.26 27.09
CA ARG A 251 1.86 19.29 26.91
C ARG A 251 1.32 20.67 27.31
N ALA A 252 2.19 21.53 27.82
CA ALA A 252 1.82 22.89 28.18
C ALA A 252 1.37 23.69 26.95
N GLY A 253 0.22 24.37 27.05
CA GLY A 253 -0.33 25.20 25.98
C GLY A 253 -1.22 24.44 24.96
N PHE A 254 -1.39 23.15 25.11
CA PHE A 254 -2.32 22.35 24.31
C PHE A 254 -3.52 21.92 25.13
N SER A 255 -4.62 21.63 24.45
CA SER A 255 -5.86 21.18 25.09
C SER A 255 -6.35 19.87 24.49
N ASP A 256 -7.09 19.12 25.30
CA ASP A 256 -7.80 17.93 24.84
C ASP A 256 -8.80 18.29 23.75
N ARG A 257 -8.87 17.50 22.70
CA ARG A 257 -9.76 17.73 21.56
C ARG A 257 -10.51 16.44 21.21
N PRO A 258 -11.81 16.38 21.46
CA PRO A 258 -12.65 15.35 20.86
C PRO A 258 -13.05 15.77 19.44
N ALA A 259 -12.91 14.87 18.48
CA ALA A 259 -13.41 15.03 17.14
C ALA A 259 -14.27 13.82 16.79
N ASN A 260 -15.56 14.06 16.50
CA ASN A 260 -16.46 13.01 16.05
C ASN A 260 -16.79 13.25 14.58
N PHE A 261 -16.51 12.28 13.77
CA PHE A 261 -16.73 12.32 12.33
C PHE A 261 -17.72 11.22 11.94
N ALA A 262 -18.73 11.57 11.18
CA ALA A 262 -19.71 10.64 10.62
C ALA A 262 -19.84 10.89 9.12
N ALA A 263 -19.87 9.82 8.34
CA ALA A 263 -20.16 9.89 6.92
C ALA A 263 -21.25 8.88 6.57
N ILE A 264 -22.15 9.29 5.68
CA ILE A 264 -23.21 8.45 5.13
C ILE A 264 -23.20 8.63 3.62
N THR A 265 -23.19 7.51 2.88
CA THR A 265 -23.17 7.51 1.43
C THR A 265 -24.28 6.61 0.91
N PRO A 266 -25.47 7.12 0.64
CA PRO A 266 -26.45 6.40 -0.18
C PRO A 266 -25.97 6.33 -1.63
N HIS A 267 -25.99 5.15 -2.21
CA HIS A 267 -25.59 4.95 -3.60
C HIS A 267 -26.37 3.83 -4.28
N ILE A 268 -26.43 3.91 -5.58
CA ILE A 268 -27.08 2.92 -6.43
C ILE A 268 -26.04 2.37 -7.39
N ARG A 269 -25.92 1.07 -7.41
CA ARG A 269 -25.03 0.35 -8.31
C ARG A 269 -25.82 -0.31 -9.43
N PHE A 270 -25.35 -0.17 -10.65
CA PHE A 270 -25.92 -0.73 -11.86
C PHE A 270 -24.87 -1.61 -12.54
N VAL A 271 -25.20 -2.88 -12.76
CA VAL A 271 -24.38 -3.82 -13.54
C VAL A 271 -25.06 -4.05 -14.88
N LEU A 272 -24.50 -3.49 -15.95
CA LEU A 272 -25.03 -3.51 -17.29
C LEU A 272 -24.06 -4.24 -18.24
N GLY A 273 -24.11 -5.58 -18.22
CA GLY A 273 -23.17 -6.40 -18.99
C GLY A 273 -21.72 -6.16 -18.50
N PRO A 274 -20.81 -5.67 -19.36
CA PRO A 274 -19.43 -5.40 -18.97
C PRO A 274 -19.23 -4.09 -18.19
N ALA A 275 -20.28 -3.26 -18.09
CA ALA A 275 -20.23 -1.99 -17.41
C ALA A 275 -20.80 -2.09 -15.99
N ASP A 276 -20.10 -1.54 -15.03
CA ASP A 276 -20.50 -1.40 -13.63
C ASP A 276 -20.43 0.08 -13.26
N VAL A 277 -21.55 0.64 -12.85
CA VAL A 277 -21.66 2.06 -12.47
C VAL A 277 -22.23 2.15 -11.08
N ASP A 278 -21.55 2.85 -10.22
CA ASP A 278 -21.94 3.15 -8.85
C ASP A 278 -22.09 4.67 -8.71
N ALA A 279 -23.27 5.13 -8.36
CA ALA A 279 -23.60 6.55 -8.26
C ALA A 279 -24.22 6.87 -6.90
N GLY A 280 -23.59 7.74 -6.18
CA GLY A 280 -24.00 8.16 -4.85
C GLY A 280 -23.58 9.57 -4.49
N VAL A 281 -23.94 9.97 -3.29
CA VAL A 281 -23.55 11.24 -2.68
C VAL A 281 -23.10 10.97 -1.25
N GLN A 282 -21.88 11.38 -0.95
CA GLN A 282 -21.34 11.31 0.41
C GLN A 282 -21.76 12.55 1.21
N MET A 283 -22.29 12.32 2.38
CA MET A 283 -22.69 13.34 3.35
C MET A 283 -21.82 13.19 4.60
N ASP A 284 -20.95 14.15 4.85
CA ASP A 284 -20.01 14.14 5.96
C ASP A 284 -20.42 15.13 7.04
N TYR A 285 -20.47 14.70 8.28
CA TYR A 285 -20.69 15.54 9.44
C TYR A 285 -19.49 15.46 10.39
N LEU A 286 -18.92 16.60 10.72
CA LEU A 286 -17.88 16.74 11.73
C LEU A 286 -18.44 17.47 12.94
N ALA A 287 -18.45 16.84 14.09
CA ALA A 287 -18.69 17.45 15.39
C ALA A 287 -17.35 17.68 16.09
N ALA A 288 -16.82 18.87 15.94
CA ALA A 288 -15.66 19.40 16.65
C ALA A 288 -16.06 20.69 17.35
N SER A 289 -15.18 21.67 17.46
CA SER A 289 -15.49 22.99 18.03
C SER A 289 -16.65 23.74 17.33
N SER A 290 -16.89 23.46 16.06
CA SER A 290 -18.07 23.90 15.30
C SER A 290 -18.56 22.75 14.43
N GLY A 291 -19.84 22.38 14.60
CA GLY A 291 -20.45 21.35 13.73
C GLY A 291 -20.49 21.80 12.26
N SER A 292 -20.08 20.93 11.33
CA SER A 292 -20.11 21.25 9.91
C SER A 292 -20.55 20.05 9.07
N LEU A 293 -21.50 20.29 8.16
CA LEU A 293 -21.97 19.32 7.19
C LEU A 293 -21.36 19.63 5.82
N THR A 294 -20.93 18.60 5.10
CA THR A 294 -20.48 18.72 3.72
C THR A 294 -21.10 17.63 2.85
N LEU A 295 -21.26 17.96 1.57
CA LEU A 295 -21.68 17.03 0.53
C LEU A 295 -20.53 16.86 -0.45
N ALA A 296 -20.35 15.64 -0.94
CA ALA A 296 -19.36 15.29 -1.93
C ALA A 296 -19.91 14.27 -2.94
N PRO A 297 -19.48 14.29 -4.19
CA PRO A 297 -19.86 13.27 -5.15
C PRO A 297 -19.20 11.93 -4.80
N ALA A 298 -19.90 10.84 -5.11
CA ALA A 298 -19.41 9.46 -4.98
C ALA A 298 -19.85 8.68 -6.21
N VAL A 299 -19.28 9.00 -7.38
CA VAL A 299 -19.61 8.36 -8.65
C VAL A 299 -18.41 7.61 -9.17
N ARG A 300 -18.59 6.33 -9.49
CA ARG A 300 -17.56 5.44 -10.03
C ARG A 300 -18.16 4.67 -11.20
N ALA A 301 -17.38 4.46 -12.22
CA ALA A 301 -17.76 3.63 -13.37
C ALA A 301 -16.59 2.74 -13.76
N SER A 302 -16.90 1.52 -14.15
CA SER A 302 -15.91 0.63 -14.73
C SER A 302 -16.49 -0.10 -15.94
N LEU A 303 -15.63 -0.39 -16.91
CA LEU A 303 -15.97 -1.12 -18.12
C LEU A 303 -14.96 -2.24 -18.34
N GLU A 304 -15.41 -3.46 -18.28
CA GLU A 304 -14.59 -4.64 -18.51
C GLU A 304 -14.61 -5.05 -19.98
N VAL A 305 -13.43 -5.20 -20.57
CA VAL A 305 -13.25 -5.62 -21.96
C VAL A 305 -12.63 -7.01 -21.97
N ALA A 306 -13.45 -8.03 -21.81
CA ALA A 306 -13.06 -9.42 -21.67
C ALA A 306 -12.04 -9.93 -22.72
N PRO A 307 -12.17 -9.61 -24.02
CA PRO A 307 -11.20 -10.07 -25.02
C PRO A 307 -9.77 -9.56 -24.79
N LEU A 308 -9.64 -8.41 -24.12
CA LEU A 308 -8.34 -7.77 -23.83
C LEU A 308 -7.86 -8.00 -22.40
N GLU A 309 -8.64 -8.71 -21.57
CA GLU A 309 -8.40 -8.82 -20.12
C GLU A 309 -8.13 -7.44 -19.47
N MET A 310 -8.91 -6.44 -19.84
CA MET A 310 -8.70 -5.03 -19.54
C MET A 310 -9.94 -4.44 -18.88
N LYS A 311 -9.75 -3.62 -17.87
CA LYS A 311 -10.82 -2.88 -17.19
C LYS A 311 -10.50 -1.39 -17.18
N PHE A 312 -11.40 -0.60 -17.74
CA PHE A 312 -11.36 0.85 -17.67
C PHE A 312 -12.08 1.33 -16.42
N LEU A 313 -11.55 2.38 -15.81
CA LEU A 313 -12.06 2.97 -14.59
C LEU A 313 -12.22 4.47 -14.80
N ALA A 314 -13.28 5.04 -14.27
CA ALA A 314 -13.46 6.49 -14.21
C ALA A 314 -14.30 6.85 -12.98
N GLY A 315 -14.07 8.01 -12.42
CA GLY A 315 -14.89 8.43 -11.28
C GLY A 315 -14.74 9.89 -10.93
N VAL A 316 -15.70 10.33 -10.12
CA VAL A 316 -15.69 11.64 -9.47
C VAL A 316 -16.06 11.41 -8.02
N THR A 317 -15.10 11.66 -7.14
CA THR A 317 -15.26 11.44 -5.70
C THR A 317 -14.85 12.66 -4.91
N GLY A 318 -15.15 12.68 -3.64
CA GLY A 318 -14.73 13.70 -2.69
C GLY A 318 -15.07 13.25 -1.29
N GLY A 319 -14.80 14.09 -0.30
CA GLY A 319 -15.12 13.80 1.09
C GLY A 319 -14.11 14.37 2.05
N ARG A 320 -14.33 14.10 3.33
CA ARG A 320 -13.42 14.48 4.41
C ARG A 320 -12.75 13.26 5.00
N HIS A 321 -11.54 13.48 5.51
CA HIS A 321 -10.74 12.48 6.22
C HIS A 321 -10.33 13.02 7.56
N LEU A 322 -10.50 12.24 8.61
CA LEU A 322 -10.08 12.62 9.95
C LEU A 322 -8.55 12.56 10.05
N ASN A 323 -7.94 13.64 10.54
CA ASN A 323 -6.50 13.72 10.77
C ASN A 323 -6.16 13.18 12.17
N SER A 324 -6.19 11.87 12.33
CA SER A 324 -5.83 11.22 13.59
C SER A 324 -4.33 11.29 13.86
N LEU A 325 -3.93 11.24 15.12
CA LEU A 325 -2.51 11.14 15.48
C LEU A 325 -1.88 9.88 14.86
N TYR A 326 -2.62 8.79 14.81
CA TYR A 326 -2.18 7.55 14.21
C TYR A 326 -1.86 7.72 12.72
N ASP A 327 -2.77 8.33 11.95
CA ASP A 327 -2.57 8.52 10.51
C ASP A 327 -1.44 9.50 10.23
N MET A 328 -1.33 10.57 11.01
CA MET A 328 -0.24 11.54 10.86
C MET A 328 1.11 10.91 11.16
N LYS A 329 1.22 10.07 12.18
CA LYS A 329 2.46 9.34 12.49
C LYS A 329 2.85 8.33 11.42
N ARG A 330 1.89 7.73 10.74
CA ARG A 330 2.17 6.83 9.61
C ARG A 330 2.60 7.57 8.35
N LEU A 331 2.10 8.78 8.13
CA LEU A 331 2.52 9.62 7.02
C LEU A 331 3.95 10.13 7.21
N ASN A 332 4.29 10.53 8.43
CA ASN A 332 5.64 10.96 8.76
C ASN A 332 5.97 10.59 10.21
N HIS A 333 6.94 9.71 10.41
CA HIS A 333 7.37 9.22 11.71
C HIS A 333 7.89 10.33 12.63
N PHE A 334 8.45 11.40 12.05
CA PHE A 334 8.94 12.56 12.79
C PHE A 334 7.87 13.58 13.14
N TYR A 335 6.60 13.30 12.79
CA TYR A 335 5.51 14.22 13.08
C TYR A 335 5.41 14.51 14.58
N LEU A 336 5.51 15.78 14.91
CA LEU A 336 5.22 16.32 16.25
C LEU A 336 3.90 17.07 16.17
N ARG A 337 2.92 16.63 16.95
CA ARG A 337 1.59 17.23 16.90
C ARG A 337 1.65 18.74 17.15
N GLN A 338 1.08 19.49 16.21
CA GLN A 338 0.80 20.93 16.32
C GLN A 338 -0.69 21.22 16.23
N SER A 339 -1.08 22.48 16.42
CA SER A 339 -2.42 22.94 16.10
C SER A 339 -2.64 22.87 14.60
N GLY A 340 -3.56 22.02 14.17
CA GLY A 340 -3.90 21.81 12.77
C GLY A 340 -5.38 21.50 12.61
N PRO A 341 -5.89 21.40 11.38
CA PRO A 341 -7.27 21.01 11.11
C PRO A 341 -7.51 19.56 11.57
N ASP A 342 -8.65 19.32 12.20
CA ASP A 342 -9.05 17.98 12.63
C ASP A 342 -9.38 17.07 11.44
N VAL A 343 -9.65 17.65 10.27
CA VAL A 343 -9.96 16.94 9.02
C VAL A 343 -9.25 17.59 7.84
N SER A 344 -8.80 16.76 6.92
CA SER A 344 -8.50 17.12 5.55
C SER A 344 -9.71 16.87 4.65
N ARG A 345 -9.78 17.53 3.50
CA ARG A 345 -10.89 17.43 2.58
C ARG A 345 -10.41 17.33 1.14
N ASP A 346 -10.84 16.31 0.44
CA ASP A 346 -10.84 16.26 -1.01
C ASP A 346 -12.16 16.91 -1.48
N LYS A 347 -12.07 18.15 -1.98
CA LYS A 347 -13.26 18.89 -2.44
C LYS A 347 -13.91 18.17 -3.59
N ILE A 348 -13.08 17.72 -4.54
CA ILE A 348 -13.46 16.90 -5.67
C ILE A 348 -12.19 16.25 -6.25
N ASP A 349 -12.28 14.99 -6.61
CA ASP A 349 -11.25 14.21 -7.30
C ASP A 349 -11.86 13.62 -8.56
N PHE A 350 -11.33 14.00 -9.72
CA PHE A 350 -11.66 13.43 -11.02
C PHE A 350 -10.56 12.46 -11.40
N TYR A 351 -10.90 11.24 -11.66
CA TYR A 351 -9.91 10.24 -12.06
C TYR A 351 -10.39 9.34 -13.17
N GLY A 352 -9.43 8.81 -13.90
CA GLY A 352 -9.62 7.76 -14.88
C GLY A 352 -8.41 6.84 -14.89
N GLY A 353 -8.58 5.64 -15.40
CA GLY A 353 -7.49 4.68 -15.46
C GLY A 353 -7.88 3.43 -16.21
N PHE A 354 -6.92 2.54 -16.33
CA PHE A 354 -7.12 1.22 -16.86
C PHE A 354 -6.14 0.24 -16.18
N GLN A 355 -6.67 -0.92 -15.91
CA GLN A 355 -5.92 -2.03 -15.36
C GLN A 355 -6.13 -3.26 -16.22
N GLY A 356 -5.16 -4.15 -16.27
CA GLY A 356 -5.32 -5.34 -17.07
C GLY A 356 -4.14 -6.30 -16.95
N ARG A 357 -4.26 -7.36 -17.75
CA ARG A 357 -3.26 -8.41 -17.84
C ARG A 357 -2.95 -8.73 -19.30
N ILE A 358 -1.67 -8.89 -19.61
CA ILE A 358 -1.22 -9.34 -20.93
C ILE A 358 -0.59 -10.72 -20.76
N GLY A 359 -1.33 -11.74 -21.14
CA GLY A 359 -0.96 -13.13 -20.89
C GLY A 359 -0.84 -13.44 -19.39
N PRO A 360 -0.24 -14.57 -19.01
CA PRO A 360 -0.19 -14.99 -17.61
C PRO A 360 0.85 -14.26 -16.76
N ALA A 361 1.77 -13.53 -17.39
CA ALA A 361 2.96 -13.01 -16.73
C ALA A 361 2.94 -11.51 -16.44
N PHE A 362 2.24 -10.70 -17.23
CA PHE A 362 2.31 -9.25 -17.12
C PHE A 362 0.98 -8.65 -16.67
N GLN A 363 1.04 -7.86 -15.61
CA GLN A 363 -0.09 -7.10 -15.08
C GLN A 363 0.29 -5.61 -15.02
N TYR A 364 -0.69 -4.76 -15.23
CA TYR A 364 -0.51 -3.32 -15.16
C TYR A 364 -1.75 -2.63 -14.59
N ASP A 365 -1.52 -1.52 -13.90
CA ASP A 365 -2.54 -0.62 -13.39
C ASP A 365 -2.07 0.81 -13.60
N LEU A 366 -2.82 1.58 -14.36
CA LEU A 366 -2.59 3.01 -14.56
C LEU A 366 -3.81 3.77 -14.10
N LYS A 367 -3.61 4.69 -13.17
CA LYS A 367 -4.62 5.63 -12.70
C LYS A 367 -4.06 7.04 -12.79
N GLY A 368 -4.86 7.99 -13.25
CA GLY A 368 -4.49 9.40 -13.25
C GLY A 368 -5.69 10.27 -12.96
N GLY A 369 -5.47 11.45 -12.42
CA GLY A 369 -6.56 12.31 -12.02
C GLY A 369 -6.15 13.73 -11.68
N TYR A 370 -7.15 14.49 -11.24
CA TYR A 370 -6.98 15.85 -10.76
C TYR A 370 -7.84 16.07 -9.52
N VAL A 371 -7.20 16.43 -8.42
CA VAL A 371 -7.84 16.59 -7.11
C VAL A 371 -7.65 17.99 -6.54
N PHE A 372 -8.71 18.51 -5.90
CA PHE A 372 -8.70 19.75 -5.15
C PHE A 372 -8.72 19.43 -3.65
N ARG A 373 -7.65 19.75 -2.94
CA ARG A 373 -7.49 19.43 -1.52
C ARG A 373 -7.51 20.65 -0.62
N ALA A 374 -8.06 20.48 0.57
CA ALA A 374 -8.05 21.51 1.60
C ALA A 374 -7.61 20.92 2.94
N GLY A 375 -6.73 21.65 3.65
CA GLY A 375 -6.20 21.24 4.94
C GLY A 375 -5.49 19.88 4.89
N SER A 376 -4.84 19.54 3.78
CA SER A 376 -4.20 18.24 3.58
C SER A 376 -2.79 18.24 4.15
N PRO A 377 -2.37 17.15 4.84
CA PRO A 377 -1.04 17.05 5.43
C PRO A 377 0.02 16.87 4.35
N LEU A 378 1.13 17.59 4.51
CA LEU A 378 2.33 17.52 3.68
C LEU A 378 3.56 17.65 4.57
N ASP A 379 4.71 17.15 4.11
CA ASP A 379 5.96 17.29 4.85
C ASP A 379 6.32 18.73 5.16
N SER A 380 6.72 18.99 6.38
CA SER A 380 7.09 20.29 6.91
C SER A 380 8.41 20.22 7.69
N PRO A 381 9.30 21.22 7.57
CA PRO A 381 10.53 21.25 8.34
C PRO A 381 10.30 21.52 9.83
N ASP A 382 9.16 22.14 10.20
CA ASP A 382 8.93 22.62 11.56
C ASP A 382 8.43 21.51 12.50
N SER A 383 7.68 20.52 11.99
CA SER A 383 7.02 19.52 12.83
C SER A 383 6.77 18.18 12.15
N GLY A 384 7.53 17.88 11.11
CA GLY A 384 7.34 16.70 10.27
C GLY A 384 6.18 16.87 9.27
N LEU A 385 5.00 17.32 9.70
CA LEU A 385 3.85 17.60 8.83
C LEU A 385 3.27 18.99 9.07
N GLY A 386 2.91 19.65 7.98
CA GLY A 386 2.10 20.87 7.95
C GLY A 386 0.84 20.65 7.10
N PHE A 387 -0.08 21.61 7.11
CA PHE A 387 -1.34 21.49 6.40
C PHE A 387 -1.48 22.61 5.38
N ALA A 388 -1.90 22.25 4.16
CA ALA A 388 -2.05 23.21 3.07
C ALA A 388 -3.28 22.91 2.20
N ASP A 389 -3.76 23.97 1.53
CA ASP A 389 -4.73 23.86 0.45
C ASP A 389 -3.97 23.85 -0.86
N TYR A 390 -4.28 22.89 -1.74
CA TYR A 390 -3.64 22.75 -3.02
C TYR A 390 -4.48 21.98 -4.05
N ARG A 391 -4.06 22.09 -5.28
CA ARG A 391 -4.55 21.28 -6.41
C ARG A 391 -3.43 20.40 -6.91
N GLN A 392 -3.78 19.16 -7.28
CA GLN A 392 -2.81 18.18 -7.72
C GLN A 392 -3.30 17.46 -8.96
N ALA A 393 -2.49 17.47 -10.01
CA ALA A 393 -2.59 16.48 -11.06
C ALA A 393 -1.70 15.29 -10.70
N TYR A 394 -2.22 14.07 -10.81
CA TYR A 394 -1.47 12.88 -10.43
C TYR A 394 -1.64 11.77 -11.46
N ALA A 395 -0.65 10.89 -11.54
CA ALA A 395 -0.73 9.63 -12.27
C ALA A 395 0.14 8.58 -11.57
N ASP A 396 -0.43 7.41 -11.38
CA ASP A 396 0.20 6.26 -10.74
C ASP A 396 0.21 5.10 -11.74
N LEU A 397 1.38 4.54 -12.00
CA LEU A 397 1.57 3.40 -12.89
C LEU A 397 2.23 2.27 -12.11
N LYS A 398 1.54 1.14 -12.01
CA LYS A 398 2.06 -0.11 -11.43
C LYS A 398 2.20 -1.15 -12.52
N MET A 399 3.32 -1.83 -12.55
CA MET A 399 3.61 -2.89 -13.49
C MET A 399 4.21 -4.07 -12.75
N LEU A 400 3.72 -5.25 -13.08
CA LEU A 400 4.16 -6.49 -12.47
C LEU A 400 4.40 -7.52 -13.58
N TRP A 401 5.61 -8.05 -13.61
CA TRP A 401 5.98 -9.17 -14.44
C TRP A 401 6.36 -10.36 -13.55
N LEU A 402 5.63 -11.45 -13.68
CA LEU A 402 5.87 -12.69 -12.93
C LEU A 402 6.20 -13.83 -13.89
N SER A 403 7.35 -14.46 -13.68
CA SER A 403 7.71 -15.69 -14.36
C SER A 403 8.44 -16.63 -13.40
N GLU A 404 8.66 -17.86 -13.80
CA GLU A 404 9.34 -18.85 -12.95
C GLU A 404 10.74 -18.43 -12.52
N ARG A 405 11.45 -17.65 -13.32
CA ARG A 405 12.84 -17.29 -13.08
C ARG A 405 13.06 -15.80 -12.82
N PHE A 406 12.25 -14.96 -13.42
CA PHE A 406 12.45 -13.51 -13.39
C PHE A 406 11.15 -12.80 -13.03
N ASN A 407 11.21 -11.99 -11.99
CA ASN A 407 10.12 -11.12 -11.61
C ASN A 407 10.58 -9.68 -11.68
N ALA A 408 9.73 -8.81 -12.17
CA ALA A 408 9.95 -7.37 -12.19
C ALA A 408 8.70 -6.67 -11.65
N ASP A 409 8.92 -5.71 -10.79
CA ASP A 409 7.91 -4.86 -10.17
C ASP A 409 8.33 -3.41 -10.36
N ALA A 410 7.41 -2.57 -10.83
CA ALA A 410 7.66 -1.15 -10.96
C ALA A 410 6.44 -0.35 -10.51
N ASP A 411 6.68 0.64 -9.68
CA ASP A 411 5.72 1.64 -9.24
C ASP A 411 6.27 3.03 -9.61
N ILE A 412 5.52 3.78 -10.41
CA ILE A 412 5.93 5.09 -10.91
C ILE A 412 4.81 6.07 -10.62
N ASN A 413 5.13 7.11 -9.87
CA ASN A 413 4.18 8.13 -9.45
C ASN A 413 4.56 9.49 -10.04
N PHE A 414 3.57 10.17 -10.58
CA PHE A 414 3.66 11.56 -11.04
C PHE A 414 2.73 12.43 -10.21
N SER A 415 3.20 13.62 -9.81
CA SER A 415 2.47 14.57 -8.98
C SER A 415 2.85 16.01 -9.32
N ASP A 416 1.96 16.76 -9.95
CA ASP A 416 2.12 18.20 -10.15
C ASP A 416 1.19 18.95 -9.19
N VAL A 417 1.78 19.63 -8.21
CA VAL A 417 1.07 20.34 -7.14
C VAL A 417 1.13 21.85 -7.34
N ARG A 418 -0.04 22.49 -7.17
CA ARG A 418 -0.15 23.95 -7.14
C ARG A 418 -0.83 24.37 -5.84
N PHE A 419 -0.09 25.07 -5.01
CA PHE A 419 -0.58 25.57 -3.72
C PHE A 419 -1.55 26.72 -3.91
N ASP A 420 -2.65 26.66 -3.16
CA ASP A 420 -3.65 27.73 -3.04
C ASP A 420 -3.43 28.54 -1.75
N SER A 421 -2.61 28.05 -0.81
CA SER A 421 -2.24 28.70 0.44
C SER A 421 -0.74 28.76 0.64
N GLN A 422 -0.26 29.76 1.36
CA GLN A 422 1.14 29.83 1.78
C GLN A 422 1.28 29.08 3.12
N ALA A 423 2.03 27.98 3.10
CA ALA A 423 2.32 27.17 4.28
C ALA A 423 3.79 26.71 4.23
N SER A 424 4.42 26.51 5.39
CA SER A 424 5.77 25.96 5.49
C SER A 424 5.78 24.46 5.23
N VAL A 425 5.47 24.07 3.99
CA VAL A 425 5.37 22.66 3.54
C VAL A 425 6.07 22.45 2.21
N TYR A 426 6.38 21.21 1.91
CA TYR A 426 6.97 20.76 0.67
C TYR A 426 5.95 20.04 -0.22
N ALA A 427 5.98 20.31 -1.51
CA ALA A 427 5.24 19.51 -2.47
C ALA A 427 5.76 18.07 -2.47
N PRO A 428 4.92 17.07 -2.75
CA PRO A 428 5.38 15.74 -3.13
C PRO A 428 6.37 15.83 -4.31
N ALA A 429 7.23 14.83 -4.45
CA ALA A 429 8.11 14.76 -5.60
C ALA A 429 7.29 14.73 -6.91
N MET A 430 7.68 15.51 -7.91
CA MET A 430 6.99 15.51 -9.20
C MET A 430 7.02 14.13 -9.87
N PHE A 431 8.14 13.44 -9.75
CA PHE A 431 8.31 12.05 -10.15
C PHE A 431 8.92 11.28 -8.99
N SER A 432 8.34 10.16 -8.67
CA SER A 432 8.92 9.17 -7.75
C SER A 432 8.62 7.78 -8.27
N GLY A 433 9.44 6.82 -7.89
CA GLY A 433 9.20 5.46 -8.30
C GLY A 433 10.15 4.47 -7.67
N GLU A 434 9.76 3.23 -7.78
CA GLU A 434 10.51 2.07 -7.34
C GLU A 434 10.50 1.01 -8.45
N LEU A 435 11.63 0.38 -8.66
CA LEU A 435 11.81 -0.75 -9.56
C LEU A 435 12.51 -1.87 -8.80
N ARG A 436 11.93 -3.05 -8.77
CA ARG A 436 12.54 -4.27 -8.23
C ARG A 436 12.64 -5.33 -9.31
N LEU A 437 13.81 -5.87 -9.46
CA LEU A 437 14.08 -6.98 -10.36
C LEU A 437 14.58 -8.14 -9.51
N THR A 438 13.99 -9.32 -9.67
CA THR A 438 14.39 -10.51 -8.92
C THR A 438 14.59 -11.66 -9.87
N TYR A 439 15.73 -12.31 -9.77
CA TYR A 439 16.07 -13.50 -10.52
C TYR A 439 16.16 -14.71 -9.57
N ASN A 440 15.48 -15.78 -9.92
CA ASN A 440 15.46 -17.04 -9.20
C ASN A 440 16.27 -18.09 -9.96
N TRP A 441 17.42 -18.47 -9.41
CA TRP A 441 18.23 -19.55 -9.96
C TRP A 441 17.99 -20.86 -9.21
N LEU A 442 17.28 -21.76 -9.90
CA LEU A 442 17.01 -23.13 -9.43
C LEU A 442 16.33 -23.20 -8.04
N LYS A 443 15.57 -22.18 -7.66
CA LYS A 443 14.92 -22.06 -6.33
C LYS A 443 15.90 -22.11 -5.15
N ARG A 444 17.20 -21.93 -5.43
CA ARG A 444 18.27 -21.94 -4.43
C ARG A 444 18.94 -20.60 -4.22
N VAL A 445 19.15 -19.86 -5.31
CA VAL A 445 19.75 -18.53 -5.26
C VAL A 445 18.76 -17.53 -5.79
N TYR A 446 18.46 -16.53 -5.00
CA TYR A 446 17.66 -15.38 -5.40
C TYR A 446 18.59 -14.18 -5.43
N ALA A 447 18.64 -13.50 -6.55
CA ALA A 447 19.39 -12.26 -6.70
C ALA A 447 18.44 -11.16 -7.17
N GLY A 448 18.53 -10.00 -6.58
CA GLY A 448 17.64 -8.88 -6.89
C GLY A 448 18.39 -7.57 -7.01
N LEU A 449 17.83 -6.66 -7.79
CA LEU A 449 18.21 -5.26 -7.89
C LEU A 449 17.00 -4.41 -7.58
N ALA A 450 17.18 -3.43 -6.70
CA ALA A 450 16.17 -2.43 -6.40
C ALA A 450 16.69 -1.05 -6.78
N ALA A 451 15.82 -0.22 -7.34
CA ALA A 451 16.09 1.18 -7.59
C ALA A 451 14.89 2.00 -7.11
N GLN A 452 15.11 2.91 -6.19
CA GLN A 452 14.10 3.86 -5.73
C GLN A 452 14.58 5.27 -6.00
N GLY A 453 13.69 6.16 -6.43
CA GLY A 453 14.08 7.54 -6.70
C GLY A 453 12.94 8.52 -6.56
N ALA A 454 13.31 9.75 -6.29
CA ALA A 454 12.40 10.88 -6.26
C ALA A 454 13.06 12.12 -6.87
N SER A 455 12.28 12.91 -7.61
CA SER A 455 12.72 14.23 -8.09
C SER A 455 12.84 15.22 -6.93
N ALA A 456 13.46 16.35 -7.18
CA ALA A 456 13.52 17.45 -6.21
C ALA A 456 12.10 17.91 -5.83
N ARG A 457 11.94 18.30 -4.55
CA ARG A 457 10.68 18.75 -3.97
C ARG A 457 10.77 20.25 -3.66
N SER A 458 9.87 21.03 -4.18
CA SER A 458 9.82 22.46 -3.96
C SER A 458 8.99 22.82 -2.72
N ALA A 459 9.39 23.87 -2.05
CA ALA A 459 8.63 24.44 -0.94
C ALA A 459 7.45 25.30 -1.43
N ALA A 460 6.37 25.33 -0.65
CA ALA A 460 5.22 26.20 -0.93
C ALA A 460 5.52 27.69 -0.66
N VAL A 461 6.51 27.99 0.17
CA VAL A 461 6.90 29.34 0.59
C VAL A 461 8.29 29.68 0.09
N ALA A 462 8.45 30.89 -0.43
CA ALA A 462 9.76 31.41 -0.83
C ALA A 462 10.68 31.56 0.39
N GLY A 463 11.95 31.10 0.24
CA GLY A 463 12.96 31.18 1.29
C GLY A 463 13.29 29.85 1.98
N LEU A 464 12.46 28.85 1.83
CA LEU A 464 12.83 27.48 2.20
C LEU A 464 13.65 26.84 1.04
N PRO A 465 14.75 26.14 1.35
CA PRO A 465 15.54 25.44 0.34
C PRO A 465 14.78 24.24 -0.20
N ASP A 466 14.88 23.99 -1.51
CA ASP A 466 14.31 22.77 -2.10
C ASP A 466 15.02 21.52 -1.58
N ILE A 467 14.25 20.46 -1.35
CA ILE A 467 14.78 19.13 -1.06
C ILE A 467 15.31 18.53 -2.36
N LYS A 468 16.55 18.05 -2.36
CA LYS A 468 17.18 17.48 -3.55
C LYS A 468 16.58 16.14 -3.92
N GLY A 469 16.48 15.90 -5.23
CA GLY A 469 16.15 14.57 -5.72
C GLY A 469 17.26 13.56 -5.44
N TYR A 470 16.89 12.29 -5.36
CA TYR A 470 17.81 11.18 -5.11
C TYR A 470 17.47 9.95 -5.95
N VAL A 471 18.45 9.05 -6.03
CA VAL A 471 18.28 7.69 -6.53
C VAL A 471 18.99 6.76 -5.54
N ASP A 472 18.24 5.85 -4.97
CA ASP A 472 18.74 4.78 -4.11
C ASP A 472 18.83 3.49 -4.94
N LEU A 473 20.04 2.96 -5.07
CA LEU A 473 20.30 1.70 -5.75
C LEU A 473 20.64 0.63 -4.73
N GLY A 474 19.95 -0.49 -4.78
CA GLY A 474 20.14 -1.60 -3.87
C GLY A 474 20.35 -2.93 -4.59
N LEU A 475 21.07 -3.83 -3.93
CA LEU A 475 21.26 -5.22 -4.33
C LEU A 475 20.75 -6.13 -3.22
N TYR A 476 20.08 -7.18 -3.62
CA TYR A 476 19.58 -8.23 -2.74
C TYR A 476 20.11 -9.59 -3.20
N GLY A 477 20.50 -10.43 -2.27
CA GLY A 477 20.86 -11.81 -2.53
C GLY A 477 20.37 -12.72 -1.41
N GLU A 478 19.82 -13.87 -1.75
CA GLU A 478 19.44 -14.90 -0.79
C GLU A 478 19.90 -16.27 -1.29
N TYR A 479 20.50 -17.04 -0.41
CA TYR A 479 20.90 -18.41 -0.64
C TYR A 479 20.15 -19.36 0.29
N LYS A 480 19.37 -20.28 -0.25
CA LYS A 480 18.72 -21.35 0.50
C LYS A 480 19.71 -22.44 0.82
N ILE A 481 20.16 -22.50 2.07
CA ILE A 481 21.12 -23.47 2.58
C ILE A 481 20.50 -24.87 2.50
N ASP A 482 19.28 -24.98 3.00
CA ASP A 482 18.47 -26.19 2.94
C ASP A 482 16.97 -25.83 2.78
N ARG A 483 16.07 -26.77 3.10
CA ARG A 483 14.62 -26.55 3.02
C ARG A 483 14.09 -25.59 4.09
N MET A 484 14.82 -25.42 5.18
CA MET A 484 14.38 -24.63 6.34
C MET A 484 15.14 -23.32 6.43
N TRP A 485 16.45 -23.33 6.17
CA TRP A 485 17.33 -22.20 6.40
C TRP A 485 17.77 -21.51 5.12
N GLY A 486 17.82 -20.20 5.16
CA GLY A 486 18.44 -19.36 4.15
C GLY A 486 19.33 -18.30 4.79
N ALA A 487 20.32 -17.85 4.05
CA ALA A 487 21.12 -16.68 4.38
C ALA A 487 20.88 -15.61 3.33
N TRP A 488 20.75 -14.37 3.75
CA TRP A 488 20.46 -13.26 2.85
C TRP A 488 21.37 -12.06 3.12
N LEU A 489 21.54 -11.27 2.09
CA LEU A 489 22.30 -10.02 2.08
C LEU A 489 21.47 -8.95 1.38
N HIS A 490 21.44 -7.75 1.92
CA HIS A 490 20.92 -6.56 1.27
C HIS A 490 21.95 -5.44 1.36
N ALA A 491 22.22 -4.77 0.25
CA ALA A 491 23.06 -3.58 0.19
C ALA A 491 22.25 -2.46 -0.48
N GLY A 492 22.20 -1.30 0.10
CA GLY A 492 21.46 -0.15 -0.44
C GLY A 492 22.31 1.11 -0.49
N ASN A 493 21.76 2.13 -1.10
CA ASN A 493 22.41 3.40 -1.40
C ASN A 493 23.81 3.22 -2.05
N LEU A 494 23.91 2.29 -3.00
CA LEU A 494 25.17 2.00 -3.69
C LEU A 494 25.70 3.19 -4.49
N ALA A 495 24.84 4.14 -4.84
CA ALA A 495 25.24 5.41 -5.47
C ALA A 495 25.85 6.41 -4.48
N CYS A 496 25.91 6.07 -3.19
CA CYS A 496 26.44 6.92 -2.10
C CYS A 496 25.80 8.32 -2.07
N MET A 497 24.55 8.44 -2.45
CA MET A 497 23.83 9.70 -2.44
C MET A 497 23.42 10.10 -1.02
N LYS A 498 23.23 11.39 -0.81
CA LYS A 498 22.53 11.89 0.38
C LYS A 498 21.05 11.80 0.11
N ILE A 499 20.35 10.96 0.87
CA ILE A 499 18.92 10.70 0.71
C ILE A 499 18.17 11.44 1.80
N GLU A 500 17.35 12.40 1.42
CA GLU A 500 16.50 13.17 2.32
C GLU A 500 15.03 12.86 1.98
N ARG A 501 14.47 11.84 2.68
CA ARG A 501 13.06 11.46 2.50
C ARG A 501 12.13 12.42 3.22
N HIS A 502 12.50 12.84 4.41
CA HIS A 502 11.80 13.84 5.21
C HIS A 502 12.69 15.05 5.44
N PRO A 503 12.14 16.27 5.46
CA PRO A 503 12.92 17.50 5.60
C PRO A 503 13.82 17.47 6.84
N GLY A 504 15.13 17.69 6.64
CA GLY A 504 16.10 17.70 7.72
C GLY A 504 16.71 16.35 8.10
N TYR A 505 16.13 15.23 7.66
CA TYR A 505 16.59 13.88 7.99
C TYR A 505 17.32 13.24 6.82
N VAL A 506 18.65 13.31 6.85
CA VAL A 506 19.51 12.90 5.73
C VAL A 506 20.21 11.59 6.04
N GLU A 507 19.88 10.56 5.30
CA GLU A 507 20.63 9.29 5.26
C GLU A 507 21.93 9.48 4.47
N LYS A 508 23.04 8.99 4.98
CA LYS A 508 24.36 9.16 4.38
C LYS A 508 25.05 7.83 4.14
N GLY A 509 25.61 7.72 2.95
CA GLY A 509 26.48 6.59 2.59
C GLY A 509 25.74 5.30 2.29
N PRO A 510 26.47 4.30 1.79
CA PRO A 510 25.92 2.99 1.52
C PRO A 510 25.69 2.23 2.81
N TYR A 511 24.75 1.31 2.80
CA TYR A 511 24.51 0.38 3.91
C TYR A 511 24.47 -1.06 3.40
N PHE A 512 24.71 -1.98 4.31
CA PHE A 512 24.48 -3.40 4.05
C PHE A 512 23.92 -4.10 5.29
N THR A 513 23.04 -5.03 5.05
CA THR A 513 22.40 -5.85 6.08
C THR A 513 22.60 -7.30 5.70
N VAL A 514 22.97 -8.13 6.65
CA VAL A 514 23.05 -9.58 6.49
C VAL A 514 22.14 -10.25 7.49
N GLY A 515 21.59 -11.39 7.12
CA GLY A 515 20.67 -12.07 8.01
C GLY A 515 20.42 -13.52 7.62
N LEU A 516 19.57 -14.13 8.42
CA LEU A 516 19.10 -15.49 8.23
C LEU A 516 17.58 -15.50 8.03
N SER A 517 17.11 -16.46 7.24
CA SER A 517 15.69 -16.78 7.11
C SER A 517 15.45 -18.24 7.53
N LEU A 518 14.33 -18.44 8.22
CA LEU A 518 13.84 -19.75 8.67
C LEU A 518 12.44 -19.95 8.10
N SER A 519 12.16 -21.15 7.59
CA SER A 519 10.88 -21.49 6.99
C SER A 519 10.51 -22.93 7.39
N LEU A 520 9.46 -23.11 8.21
CA LEU A 520 9.00 -24.38 8.80
C LEU A 520 7.60 -24.75 8.32
#